data_c9f79e9abd21e0691ce06fb614ef7d85
#
_entry.id   c9f79e9abd21e0691ce06fb614ef7d85
#
_cell.length_a   1.000
_cell.length_b   1.000
_cell.length_c   1.000
_cell.angle_alpha   90.00
_cell.angle_beta   90.00
_cell.angle_gamma   90.00
#
_symmetry.space_group_name_H-M   'P 1'
#
loop_
_entity.id
_entity.type
_entity.pdbx_description
1 polymer ?
#
loop_
_entity_poly.entity_id
_entity_poly.type
_entity_poly.pdbx_seq_one_letter_code
_entity_poly.pdbx_strand_id
1 'polypeptide(L)'
;RDRDRIAPHRLVRSDNLNFLTDHDVAVLIEQIGVVDVVDLRSSYECQRIGVSPLEDDPRVRVHHGSLYPETDPTSDVPPWKASVDAIGSANRNDELAQHYLNCLRWSPEVVGGHLRVIASSPGATVVHCAAGKDRTGTIIGLLLCALGADEQDIIDDYAASGQRLSQIVARLGEAASAGAATHGAYDTPDQSTPPEVMARFLELLGGQQGACLLYTS
;
A
#
# COMPACT_ATOMS: atom_id res chain seq x y z
N ARG A 1 13.25 -21.38 -17.92
CA ARG A 1 12.41 -20.56 -17.01
C ARG A 1 12.87 -19.14 -17.22
N ASP A 2 11.99 -18.32 -17.73
CA ASP A 2 12.17 -16.87 -17.86
C ASP A 2 12.29 -16.33 -16.42
N ARG A 3 13.50 -16.02 -15.98
CA ARG A 3 13.77 -15.60 -14.58
C ARG A 3 13.47 -14.12 -14.35
N ASP A 4 13.09 -13.42 -15.41
CA ASP A 4 13.04 -11.95 -15.43
C ASP A 4 11.62 -11.39 -15.35
N ARG A 5 10.63 -12.20 -14.99
CA ARG A 5 9.24 -11.77 -14.89
C ARG A 5 8.54 -12.35 -13.66
N ILE A 6 7.86 -11.48 -12.93
CA ILE A 6 6.87 -11.89 -11.93
C ILE A 6 5.72 -12.58 -12.69
N ALA A 7 5.35 -13.78 -12.24
CA ALA A 7 4.25 -14.50 -12.87
C ALA A 7 2.96 -13.64 -12.79
N PRO A 8 2.18 -13.55 -13.88
CA PRO A 8 0.93 -12.82 -13.88
C PRO A 8 0.03 -13.25 -12.72
N HIS A 9 -0.72 -12.30 -12.16
CA HIS A 9 -1.67 -12.51 -11.07
C HIS A 9 -1.07 -13.01 -9.75
N ARG A 10 0.27 -13.01 -9.57
CA ARG A 10 0.88 -13.38 -8.28
C ARG A 10 0.85 -12.25 -7.27
N LEU A 11 0.96 -11.02 -7.74
CA LEU A 11 0.96 -9.82 -6.94
C LEU A 11 -0.02 -8.83 -7.54
N VAL A 12 -0.98 -8.40 -6.76
CA VAL A 12 -2.02 -7.44 -7.15
C VAL A 12 -1.96 -6.26 -6.19
N ARG A 13 -1.87 -5.05 -6.71
CA ARG A 13 -2.02 -3.84 -5.89
C ARG A 13 -3.43 -3.28 -6.01
N SER A 14 -3.94 -2.73 -4.91
CA SER A 14 -5.27 -2.13 -4.88
C SER A 14 -5.31 -0.94 -3.92
N ASP A 15 -6.35 -0.15 -4.05
CA ASP A 15 -6.84 0.76 -3.03
C ASP A 15 -7.70 0.00 -2.01
N ASN A 16 -8.48 0.72 -1.22
CA ASN A 16 -9.32 0.18 -0.17
C ASN A 16 -10.34 -0.85 -0.70
N LEU A 17 -10.37 -2.02 -0.09
CA LEU A 17 -11.21 -3.16 -0.45
C LEU A 17 -12.59 -3.17 0.22
N ASN A 18 -12.95 -2.17 1.00
CA ASN A 18 -14.21 -2.12 1.75
C ASN A 18 -15.47 -2.05 0.87
N PHE A 19 -15.31 -1.58 -0.37
CA PHE A 19 -16.43 -1.34 -1.28
C PHE A 19 -16.54 -2.39 -2.38
N LEU A 20 -15.90 -3.54 -2.20
CA LEU A 20 -16.05 -4.67 -3.12
C LEU A 20 -17.49 -5.16 -3.12
N THR A 21 -18.03 -5.37 -4.32
CA THR A 21 -19.30 -6.07 -4.49
C THR A 21 -19.08 -7.59 -4.45
N ASP A 22 -20.15 -8.37 -4.29
CA ASP A 22 -20.08 -9.84 -4.38
C ASP A 22 -19.45 -10.29 -5.71
N HIS A 23 -19.70 -9.55 -6.78
CA HIS A 23 -19.07 -9.81 -8.08
C HIS A 23 -17.55 -9.58 -8.03
N ASP A 24 -17.09 -8.49 -7.44
CA ASP A 24 -15.67 -8.18 -7.32
C ASP A 24 -14.95 -9.25 -6.46
N VAL A 25 -15.58 -9.68 -5.37
CA VAL A 25 -15.09 -10.78 -4.52
C VAL A 25 -14.93 -12.06 -5.33
N ALA A 26 -15.96 -12.43 -6.11
CA ALA A 26 -15.91 -13.60 -6.97
C ALA A 26 -14.78 -13.50 -8.03
N VAL A 27 -14.61 -12.34 -8.66
CA VAL A 27 -13.52 -12.11 -9.64
C VAL A 27 -12.15 -12.27 -8.97
N LEU A 28 -11.96 -11.67 -7.80
CA LEU A 28 -10.68 -11.75 -7.09
C LEU A 28 -10.32 -13.20 -6.71
N ILE A 29 -11.27 -13.95 -6.19
CA ILE A 29 -11.03 -15.31 -5.71
C ILE A 29 -11.00 -16.32 -6.85
N GLU A 30 -11.98 -16.29 -7.75
CA GLU A 30 -12.21 -17.37 -8.74
C GLU A 30 -11.42 -17.17 -10.03
N GLN A 31 -11.22 -15.92 -10.47
CA GLN A 31 -10.52 -15.62 -11.71
C GLN A 31 -9.05 -15.24 -11.50
N ILE A 32 -8.77 -14.43 -10.47
CA ILE A 32 -7.41 -13.99 -10.15
C ILE A 32 -6.70 -15.01 -9.26
N GLY A 33 -7.44 -15.71 -8.39
CA GLY A 33 -6.91 -16.72 -7.49
C GLY A 33 -6.31 -16.11 -6.20
N VAL A 34 -6.93 -15.05 -5.68
CA VAL A 34 -6.51 -14.40 -4.45
C VAL A 34 -6.74 -15.34 -3.26
N VAL A 35 -5.68 -15.56 -2.49
CA VAL A 35 -5.70 -16.36 -1.27
C VAL A 35 -5.13 -15.62 -0.06
N ASP A 36 -4.38 -14.53 -0.28
CA ASP A 36 -3.82 -13.67 0.76
C ASP A 36 -4.11 -12.20 0.45
N VAL A 37 -4.42 -11.45 1.48
CA VAL A 37 -4.55 -9.98 1.43
C VAL A 37 -3.62 -9.39 2.48
N VAL A 38 -2.79 -8.46 2.07
CA VAL A 38 -1.94 -7.64 2.95
C VAL A 38 -2.58 -6.27 3.10
N ASP A 39 -3.14 -5.99 4.26
CA ASP A 39 -3.75 -4.71 4.60
C ASP A 39 -2.78 -3.83 5.39
N LEU A 40 -2.32 -2.76 4.75
CA LEU A 40 -1.31 -1.83 5.27
C LEU A 40 -1.92 -0.64 6.05
N ARG A 41 -3.24 -0.63 6.23
CA ARG A 41 -3.93 0.44 6.95
C ARG A 41 -3.63 0.39 8.44
N SER A 42 -3.73 1.53 9.12
CA SER A 42 -3.68 1.57 10.58
C SER A 42 -4.98 1.00 11.19
N SER A 43 -4.90 0.58 12.45
CA SER A 43 -6.09 0.17 13.22
C SER A 43 -7.13 1.30 13.28
N TYR A 44 -6.69 2.56 13.33
CA TYR A 44 -7.54 3.74 13.25
C TYR A 44 -8.37 3.76 11.96
N GLU A 45 -7.74 3.52 10.80
CA GLU A 45 -8.44 3.48 9.51
C GLU A 45 -9.42 2.30 9.43
N CYS A 46 -9.01 1.12 9.87
CA CYS A 46 -9.87 -0.07 9.87
C CYS A 46 -11.12 0.10 10.74
N GLN A 47 -10.98 0.70 11.92
CA GLN A 47 -12.11 0.96 12.82
C GLN A 47 -13.10 1.97 12.25
N ARG A 48 -12.62 2.99 11.55
CA ARG A 48 -13.46 4.08 11.02
C ARG A 48 -14.09 3.76 9.68
N ILE A 49 -13.41 3.02 8.83
CA ILE A 49 -13.82 2.77 7.45
C ILE A 49 -14.40 1.37 7.32
N GLY A 50 -14.09 0.50 8.25
CA GLY A 50 -14.48 -0.91 8.24
C GLY A 50 -13.44 -1.80 7.55
N VAL A 51 -13.77 -3.07 7.49
CA VAL A 51 -12.92 -4.16 6.96
C VAL A 51 -13.38 -4.58 5.56
N SER A 52 -12.56 -5.37 4.89
CA SER A 52 -12.88 -5.90 3.56
C SER A 52 -13.90 -7.03 3.64
N PRO A 53 -14.86 -7.14 2.69
CA PRO A 53 -15.70 -8.33 2.57
C PRO A 53 -14.92 -9.65 2.38
N LEU A 54 -13.66 -9.59 1.97
CA LEU A 54 -12.78 -10.75 1.87
C LEU A 54 -12.41 -11.34 3.23
N GLU A 55 -12.56 -10.61 4.34
CA GLU A 55 -12.29 -11.13 5.68
C GLU A 55 -13.28 -12.22 6.11
N ASP A 56 -14.49 -12.19 5.58
CA ASP A 56 -15.53 -13.17 5.87
C ASP A 56 -15.45 -14.41 4.97
N ASP A 57 -14.58 -14.41 3.94
CA ASP A 57 -14.44 -15.57 3.04
C ASP A 57 -13.33 -16.53 3.53
N PRO A 58 -13.68 -17.78 3.90
CA PRO A 58 -12.71 -18.73 4.45
C PRO A 58 -11.60 -19.16 3.48
N ARG A 59 -11.70 -18.81 2.20
CA ARG A 59 -10.68 -19.09 1.18
C ARG A 59 -9.55 -18.06 1.20
N VAL A 60 -9.75 -16.90 1.87
CA VAL A 60 -8.82 -15.78 1.89
C VAL A 60 -8.28 -15.56 3.32
N ARG A 61 -6.99 -15.32 3.43
CA ARG A 61 -6.34 -14.94 4.68
C ARG A 61 -5.99 -13.46 4.62
N VAL A 62 -6.48 -12.68 5.57
CA VAL A 62 -6.16 -11.25 5.67
C VAL A 62 -5.07 -11.05 6.72
N HIS A 63 -3.99 -10.41 6.31
CA HIS A 63 -2.82 -10.08 7.12
C HIS A 63 -2.76 -8.57 7.34
N HIS A 64 -3.33 -8.12 8.45
CA HIS A 64 -3.30 -6.73 8.83
C HIS A 64 -1.98 -6.35 9.52
N GLY A 65 -1.40 -5.24 9.13
CA GLY A 65 -0.23 -4.67 9.78
C GLY A 65 0.10 -3.28 9.24
N SER A 66 -0.05 -2.29 10.12
CA SER A 66 0.17 -0.89 9.79
C SER A 66 1.63 -0.58 9.49
N LEU A 67 1.89 0.17 8.43
CA LEU A 67 3.20 0.78 8.19
C LEU A 67 3.42 2.08 8.99
N TYR A 68 2.37 2.60 9.59
CA TYR A 68 2.45 3.75 10.49
C TYR A 68 2.50 3.29 11.95
N PRO A 69 3.19 4.03 12.82
CA PRO A 69 3.07 3.80 14.26
C PRO A 69 1.60 3.84 14.66
N GLU A 70 1.17 2.84 15.42
CA GLU A 70 -0.18 2.86 15.97
C GLU A 70 -0.28 3.93 17.06
N THR A 71 -1.36 4.70 17.03
CA THR A 71 -1.69 5.71 18.04
C THR A 71 -2.80 5.22 18.95
N ASP A 72 -3.04 5.95 20.02
CA ASP A 72 -4.18 5.73 20.91
C ASP A 72 -5.47 5.65 20.05
N PRO A 73 -6.24 4.54 20.12
CA PRO A 73 -7.47 4.37 19.36
C PRO A 73 -8.54 5.42 19.69
N THR A 74 -8.41 6.14 20.81
CA THR A 74 -9.29 7.24 21.20
C THR A 74 -8.89 8.60 20.59
N SER A 75 -7.73 8.66 19.94
CA SER A 75 -7.25 9.88 19.27
C SER A 75 -8.10 10.20 18.05
N ASP A 76 -8.53 11.45 17.92
CA ASP A 76 -9.17 11.95 16.69
C ASP A 76 -8.17 12.30 15.59
N VAL A 77 -6.86 12.18 15.86
CA VAL A 77 -5.80 12.50 14.91
C VAL A 77 -5.25 11.20 14.32
N PRO A 78 -5.29 11.03 13.00
CA PRO A 78 -4.69 9.86 12.35
C PRO A 78 -3.19 9.74 12.65
N PRO A 79 -2.66 8.51 12.85
CA PRO A 79 -1.25 8.28 13.19
C PRO A 79 -0.25 8.89 12.21
N TRP A 80 -0.63 8.92 10.94
CA TRP A 80 0.20 9.42 9.84
C TRP A 80 0.14 10.93 9.66
N LYS A 81 -0.86 11.62 10.25
CA LYS A 81 -1.12 13.03 9.98
C LYS A 81 0.08 13.92 10.30
N ALA A 82 0.69 13.76 11.45
CA ALA A 82 1.85 14.56 11.84
C ALA A 82 3.02 14.39 10.86
N SER A 83 3.23 13.16 10.35
CA SER A 83 4.31 12.86 9.41
C SER A 83 4.03 13.45 8.02
N VAL A 84 2.78 13.43 7.57
CA VAL A 84 2.38 13.99 6.28
C VAL A 84 2.30 15.52 6.35
N ASP A 85 1.78 16.07 7.44
CA ASP A 85 1.71 17.52 7.64
C ASP A 85 3.10 18.18 7.72
N ALA A 86 4.13 17.42 8.10
CA ALA A 86 5.51 17.88 8.12
C ALA A 86 6.15 17.95 6.71
N ILE A 87 5.51 17.39 5.69
CA ILE A 87 6.00 17.44 4.30
C ILE A 87 5.79 18.84 3.74
N GLY A 88 6.89 19.56 3.53
CA GLY A 88 6.87 20.92 2.99
C GLY A 88 6.55 20.96 1.50
N SER A 89 6.20 22.15 1.00
CA SER A 89 5.91 22.33 -0.41
C SER A 89 7.15 22.51 -1.30
N ALA A 90 8.26 22.98 -0.72
CA ALA A 90 9.46 23.37 -1.47
C ALA A 90 10.25 22.16 -2.01
N ASN A 91 10.27 21.04 -1.24
CA ASN A 91 10.98 19.78 -1.59
C ASN A 91 10.04 18.58 -1.48
N ARG A 92 8.80 18.75 -1.88
CA ARG A 92 7.73 17.79 -1.64
C ARG A 92 8.07 16.36 -2.09
N ASN A 93 8.64 16.19 -3.28
CA ASN A 93 8.95 14.87 -3.81
C ASN A 93 10.04 14.17 -2.99
N ASP A 94 11.08 14.91 -2.58
CA ASP A 94 12.17 14.37 -1.74
C ASP A 94 11.67 14.01 -0.33
N GLU A 95 10.87 14.88 0.27
CA GLU A 95 10.29 14.65 1.59
C GLU A 95 9.30 13.47 1.58
N LEU A 96 8.51 13.30 0.52
CA LEU A 96 7.60 12.17 0.36
C LEU A 96 8.37 10.86 0.16
N ALA A 97 9.43 10.87 -0.63
CA ALA A 97 10.33 9.71 -0.77
C ALA A 97 10.98 9.34 0.56
N GLN A 98 11.43 10.34 1.33
CA GLN A 98 11.95 10.11 2.68
C GLN A 98 10.88 9.56 3.63
N HIS A 99 9.64 10.02 3.52
CA HIS A 99 8.51 9.48 4.27
C HIS A 99 8.30 7.98 3.95
N TYR A 100 8.40 7.57 2.68
CA TYR A 100 8.29 6.15 2.31
C TYR A 100 9.40 5.31 2.96
N LEU A 101 10.64 5.81 2.96
CA LEU A 101 11.73 5.13 3.64
C LEU A 101 11.50 5.04 5.16
N ASN A 102 10.94 6.08 5.75
CA ASN A 102 10.59 6.07 7.18
C ASN A 102 9.48 5.06 7.51
N CYS A 103 8.49 4.87 6.64
CA CYS A 103 7.47 3.81 6.80
C CYS A 103 8.10 2.44 6.96
N LEU A 104 9.15 2.13 6.20
CA LEU A 104 9.89 0.87 6.33
C LEU A 104 10.65 0.77 7.66
N ARG A 105 11.17 1.89 8.16
CA ARG A 105 11.97 1.95 9.39
C ARG A 105 11.14 1.94 10.66
N TRP A 106 9.91 2.44 10.62
CA TRP A 106 9.03 2.47 11.79
C TRP A 106 8.54 1.09 12.21
N SER A 107 8.33 0.20 11.24
CA SER A 107 7.74 -1.11 11.50
C SER A 107 8.44 -2.23 10.71
N PRO A 108 9.76 -2.43 10.92
CA PRO A 108 10.54 -3.37 10.10
C PRO A 108 10.04 -4.81 10.24
N GLU A 109 9.58 -5.21 11.41
CA GLU A 109 9.03 -6.55 11.65
C GLU A 109 7.72 -6.78 10.88
N VAL A 110 6.85 -5.76 10.83
CA VAL A 110 5.60 -5.80 10.06
C VAL A 110 5.91 -5.92 8.58
N VAL A 111 6.81 -5.08 8.06
CA VAL A 111 7.25 -5.14 6.66
C VAL A 111 7.83 -6.51 6.33
N GLY A 112 8.74 -7.03 7.17
CA GLY A 112 9.31 -8.37 6.99
C GLY A 112 8.24 -9.47 7.03
N GLY A 113 7.22 -9.32 7.89
CA GLY A 113 6.05 -10.19 7.96
C GLY A 113 5.28 -10.20 6.64
N HIS A 114 4.95 -9.02 6.12
CA HIS A 114 4.22 -8.87 4.86
C HIS A 114 5.00 -9.44 3.66
N LEU A 115 6.30 -9.17 3.58
CA LEU A 115 7.14 -9.74 2.52
C LEU A 115 7.17 -11.28 2.57
N ARG A 116 7.22 -11.87 3.78
CA ARG A 116 7.14 -13.34 3.95
C ARG A 116 5.79 -13.89 3.49
N VAL A 117 4.68 -13.23 3.83
CA VAL A 117 3.34 -13.60 3.34
C VAL A 117 3.33 -13.62 1.81
N ILE A 118 3.76 -12.52 1.17
CA ILE A 118 3.79 -12.42 -0.30
C ILE A 118 4.65 -13.53 -0.91
N ALA A 119 5.83 -13.78 -0.35
CA ALA A 119 6.78 -14.76 -0.88
C ALA A 119 6.29 -16.20 -0.72
N SER A 120 5.55 -16.51 0.36
CA SER A 120 5.09 -17.87 0.68
C SER A 120 3.64 -18.16 0.25
N SER A 121 2.93 -17.16 -0.26
CA SER A 121 1.54 -17.35 -0.70
C SER A 121 1.41 -18.42 -1.79
N PRO A 122 0.49 -19.38 -1.65
CA PRO A 122 0.29 -20.40 -2.67
C PRO A 122 -0.47 -19.87 -3.91
N GLY A 123 -1.14 -18.72 -3.80
CA GLY A 123 -1.90 -18.09 -4.88
C GLY A 123 -1.55 -16.62 -5.06
N ALA A 124 -2.50 -15.82 -5.54
CA ALA A 124 -2.35 -14.39 -5.66
C ALA A 124 -2.40 -13.71 -4.29
N THR A 125 -1.59 -12.67 -4.10
CA THR A 125 -1.65 -11.78 -2.93
C THR A 125 -2.07 -10.39 -3.36
N VAL A 126 -3.11 -9.85 -2.73
CA VAL A 126 -3.48 -8.43 -2.86
C VAL A 126 -2.75 -7.64 -1.78
N VAL A 127 -2.09 -6.55 -2.18
CA VAL A 127 -1.50 -5.57 -1.26
C VAL A 127 -2.26 -4.26 -1.40
N HIS A 128 -2.79 -3.75 -0.31
CA HIS A 128 -3.57 -2.53 -0.33
C HIS A 128 -3.35 -1.64 0.89
N CYS A 129 -3.75 -0.39 0.75
CA CYS A 129 -3.92 0.55 1.86
C CYS A 129 -5.23 1.34 1.66
N ALA A 130 -5.28 2.59 2.03
CA ALA A 130 -6.46 3.43 1.81
C ALA A 130 -6.63 3.80 0.32
N ALA A 131 -5.61 4.40 -0.29
CA ALA A 131 -5.65 4.87 -1.68
C ALA A 131 -4.83 4.02 -2.66
N GLY A 132 -4.16 2.96 -2.19
CA GLY A 132 -3.30 2.11 -3.03
C GLY A 132 -2.06 2.81 -3.60
N LYS A 133 -1.74 3.99 -3.10
CA LYS A 133 -0.69 4.87 -3.60
C LYS A 133 0.59 4.75 -2.78
N ASP A 134 0.63 5.38 -1.61
CA ASP A 134 1.86 5.61 -0.85
C ASP A 134 2.38 4.34 -0.17
N ARG A 135 1.69 3.81 0.82
CA ARG A 135 2.09 2.59 1.56
C ARG A 135 2.14 1.37 0.65
N THR A 136 1.14 1.22 -0.22
CA THR A 136 1.13 0.16 -1.23
C THR A 136 2.31 0.31 -2.18
N GLY A 137 2.56 1.53 -2.70
CA GLY A 137 3.70 1.82 -3.57
C GLY A 137 5.04 1.57 -2.88
N THR A 138 5.16 1.88 -1.58
CA THR A 138 6.37 1.60 -0.79
C THR A 138 6.69 0.11 -0.71
N ILE A 139 5.70 -0.73 -0.38
CA ILE A 139 5.91 -2.19 -0.28
C ILE A 139 6.15 -2.82 -1.65
N ILE A 140 5.38 -2.43 -2.67
CA ILE A 140 5.55 -2.94 -4.03
C ILE A 140 6.90 -2.51 -4.60
N GLY A 141 7.27 -1.24 -4.46
CA GLY A 141 8.56 -0.73 -4.92
C GLY A 141 9.74 -1.42 -4.24
N LEU A 142 9.67 -1.62 -2.92
CA LEU A 142 10.68 -2.39 -2.18
C LEU A 142 10.80 -3.83 -2.70
N LEU A 143 9.66 -4.51 -2.87
CA LEU A 143 9.64 -5.91 -3.33
C LEU A 143 10.20 -6.05 -4.75
N LEU A 144 9.74 -5.23 -5.69
CA LEU A 144 10.20 -5.24 -7.07
C LEU A 144 11.71 -4.93 -7.15
N CYS A 145 12.17 -3.95 -6.37
CA CYS A 145 13.57 -3.59 -6.28
C CYS A 145 14.42 -4.77 -5.74
N ALA A 146 13.97 -5.44 -4.67
CA ALA A 146 14.65 -6.61 -4.12
C ALA A 146 14.69 -7.79 -5.11
N LEU A 147 13.66 -7.95 -5.93
CA LEU A 147 13.60 -8.96 -6.98
C LEU A 147 14.45 -8.61 -8.21
N GLY A 148 15.03 -7.41 -8.27
CA GLY A 148 15.87 -6.96 -9.39
C GLY A 148 15.07 -6.55 -10.63
N ALA A 149 13.83 -6.06 -10.44
CA ALA A 149 13.08 -5.46 -11.53
C ALA A 149 13.78 -4.19 -12.04
N ASP A 150 13.57 -3.85 -13.30
CA ASP A 150 14.09 -2.61 -13.87
C ASP A 150 13.54 -1.40 -13.14
N GLU A 151 14.41 -0.43 -12.85
CA GLU A 151 14.02 0.76 -12.07
C GLU A 151 12.89 1.54 -12.75
N GLN A 152 12.92 1.64 -14.08
CA GLN A 152 11.87 2.34 -14.82
C GLN A 152 10.54 1.62 -14.73
N ASP A 153 10.52 0.28 -14.75
CA ASP A 153 9.30 -0.52 -14.58
C ASP A 153 8.68 -0.29 -13.20
N ILE A 154 9.50 -0.17 -12.14
CA ILE A 154 9.04 0.13 -10.78
C ILE A 154 8.42 1.55 -10.70
N ILE A 155 9.09 2.52 -11.32
CA ILE A 155 8.62 3.91 -11.38
C ILE A 155 7.30 3.99 -12.14
N ASP A 156 7.18 3.31 -13.27
CA ASP A 156 5.99 3.30 -14.11
C ASP A 156 4.80 2.63 -13.41
N ASP A 157 5.03 1.51 -12.69
CA ASP A 157 4.00 0.86 -11.85
C ASP A 157 3.47 1.81 -10.77
N TYR A 158 4.35 2.52 -10.09
CA TYR A 158 3.94 3.52 -9.09
C TYR A 158 3.13 4.66 -9.73
N ALA A 159 3.62 5.24 -10.82
CA ALA A 159 2.99 6.36 -11.51
C ALA A 159 1.61 5.98 -12.07
N ALA A 160 1.40 4.74 -12.48
CA ALA A 160 0.12 4.24 -12.96
C ALA A 160 -1.02 4.38 -11.93
N SER A 161 -0.71 4.41 -10.63
CA SER A 161 -1.70 4.67 -9.56
C SER A 161 -2.41 6.01 -9.74
N GLY A 162 -1.74 7.01 -10.29
CA GLY A 162 -2.29 8.35 -10.52
C GLY A 162 -3.51 8.35 -11.43
N GLN A 163 -3.60 7.42 -12.37
CA GLN A 163 -4.71 7.30 -13.31
C GLN A 163 -6.05 7.00 -12.63
N ARG A 164 -6.03 6.45 -11.43
CA ARG A 164 -7.22 6.02 -10.68
C ARG A 164 -7.55 6.93 -9.49
N LEU A 165 -6.63 7.79 -9.07
CA LEU A 165 -6.77 8.56 -7.82
C LEU A 165 -8.02 9.43 -7.78
N SER A 166 -8.41 10.08 -8.88
CA SER A 166 -9.62 10.90 -8.90
C SER A 166 -10.89 10.09 -8.64
N GLN A 167 -10.97 8.87 -9.18
CA GLN A 167 -12.10 7.96 -8.96
C GLN A 167 -12.11 7.42 -7.52
N ILE A 168 -10.93 7.11 -6.98
CA ILE A 168 -10.76 6.63 -5.60
C ILE A 168 -11.20 7.72 -4.62
N VAL A 169 -10.73 8.94 -4.80
CA VAL A 169 -11.08 10.09 -3.93
C VAL A 169 -12.57 10.40 -3.99
N ALA A 170 -13.19 10.35 -5.19
CA ALA A 170 -14.63 10.55 -5.33
C ALA A 170 -15.42 9.50 -4.53
N ARG A 171 -15.07 8.22 -4.66
CA ARG A 171 -15.73 7.12 -3.94
C ARG A 171 -15.56 7.24 -2.41
N LEU A 172 -14.36 7.60 -1.95
CA LEU A 172 -14.09 7.80 -0.53
C LEU A 172 -14.86 9.02 0.02
N GLY A 173 -15.00 10.09 -0.78
CA GLY A 173 -15.81 11.26 -0.45
C GLY A 173 -17.31 10.95 -0.35
N GLU A 174 -17.83 10.10 -1.24
CA GLU A 174 -19.22 9.62 -1.19
C GLU A 174 -19.47 8.78 0.08
N ALA A 175 -18.56 7.88 0.43
CA ALA A 175 -18.63 7.09 1.65
C ALA A 175 -18.60 7.97 2.91
N ALA A 176 -17.77 9.02 2.92
CA ALA A 176 -17.72 10.00 3.98
C ALA A 176 -19.06 10.73 4.15
N SER A 177 -19.67 11.13 3.04
CA SER A 177 -20.96 11.84 3.03
C SER A 177 -22.12 10.95 3.47
N ALA A 178 -22.00 9.63 3.29
CA ALA A 178 -22.98 8.63 3.73
C ALA A 178 -22.87 8.26 5.23
N GLY A 179 -21.99 8.91 5.99
CA GLY A 179 -21.85 8.72 7.44
C GLY A 179 -20.73 7.75 7.85
N ALA A 180 -19.98 7.20 6.90
CA ALA A 180 -18.71 6.58 7.24
C ALA A 180 -17.77 7.67 7.78
N ALA A 181 -17.20 7.47 8.96
CA ALA A 181 -16.36 8.47 9.64
C ALA A 181 -15.00 8.64 8.95
N THR A 182 -15.01 9.20 7.74
CA THR A 182 -13.81 9.36 6.91
C THR A 182 -13.19 10.76 7.04
N HIS A 183 -13.73 11.64 7.91
CA HIS A 183 -13.19 12.98 8.11
C HIS A 183 -11.70 12.91 8.46
N GLY A 184 -10.86 13.49 7.58
CA GLY A 184 -9.41 13.57 7.76
C GLY A 184 -8.60 12.33 7.37
N ALA A 185 -9.24 11.18 7.09
CA ALA A 185 -8.51 9.96 6.71
C ALA A 185 -7.96 10.01 5.26
N TYR A 186 -8.52 10.89 4.42
CA TYR A 186 -8.21 10.96 2.98
C TYR A 186 -7.98 12.37 2.47
N ASP A 187 -7.82 13.36 3.35
CA ASP A 187 -7.34 14.69 2.99
C ASP A 187 -5.88 14.60 2.51
N THR A 188 -5.70 13.99 1.35
CA THR A 188 -4.42 14.07 0.63
C THR A 188 -4.48 15.30 -0.26
N PRO A 189 -3.77 16.38 0.07
CA PRO A 189 -3.76 17.61 -0.75
C PRO A 189 -3.19 17.38 -2.13
N ASP A 190 -2.55 16.24 -2.37
CA ASP A 190 -1.91 15.89 -3.63
C ASP A 190 -2.39 14.54 -4.14
N GLN A 191 -3.19 14.59 -5.20
CA GLN A 191 -3.70 13.42 -5.93
C GLN A 191 -2.74 12.96 -7.04
N SER A 192 -1.51 13.47 -7.06
CA SER A 192 -0.51 13.08 -8.06
C SER A 192 0.34 11.89 -7.56
N THR A 193 0.92 11.18 -8.51
CA THR A 193 1.96 10.18 -8.29
C THR A 193 3.18 10.53 -9.14
N PRO A 194 3.93 11.58 -8.76
CA PRO A 194 5.09 11.99 -9.55
C PRO A 194 6.11 10.85 -9.62
N PRO A 195 6.54 10.44 -10.82
CA PRO A 195 7.57 9.41 -11.01
C PRO A 195 8.83 9.67 -10.19
N GLU A 196 9.18 10.94 -10.01
CA GLU A 196 10.35 11.39 -9.27
C GLU A 196 10.34 10.98 -7.80
N VAL A 197 9.16 10.81 -7.21
CA VAL A 197 9.03 10.34 -5.82
C VAL A 197 9.53 8.90 -5.70
N MET A 198 9.11 8.03 -6.62
CA MET A 198 9.55 6.63 -6.59
C MET A 198 11.03 6.51 -6.98
N ALA A 199 11.49 7.26 -7.98
CA ALA A 199 12.91 7.31 -8.34
C ALA A 199 13.78 7.72 -7.14
N ARG A 200 13.38 8.76 -6.44
CA ARG A 200 14.08 9.22 -5.23
C ARG A 200 14.02 8.20 -4.09
N PHE A 201 12.89 7.54 -3.90
CA PHE A 201 12.77 6.46 -2.91
C PHE A 201 13.72 5.31 -3.21
N LEU A 202 13.83 4.86 -4.46
CA LEU A 202 14.76 3.79 -4.87
C LEU A 202 16.22 4.19 -4.67
N GLU A 203 16.58 5.45 -4.96
CA GLU A 203 17.90 5.99 -4.67
C GLU A 203 18.20 5.98 -3.17
N LEU A 204 17.28 6.47 -2.32
CA LEU A 204 17.42 6.47 -0.86
C LEU A 204 17.47 5.06 -0.27
N LEU A 205 16.81 4.11 -0.90
CA LEU A 205 16.84 2.70 -0.54
C LEU A 205 18.22 2.07 -0.82
N GLY A 206 19.00 2.63 -1.73
CA GLY A 206 20.30 2.09 -2.16
C GLY A 206 20.19 1.00 -3.24
N GLY A 207 19.14 1.06 -4.04
CA GLY A 207 18.86 0.09 -5.10
C GLY A 207 18.66 -1.33 -4.55
N GLN A 208 18.87 -2.34 -5.42
CA GLN A 208 18.66 -3.74 -5.06
C GLN A 208 19.47 -4.21 -3.85
N GLN A 209 20.71 -3.78 -3.72
CA GLN A 209 21.54 -4.15 -2.57
C GLN A 209 20.96 -3.62 -1.26
N GLY A 210 20.55 -2.36 -1.24
CA GLY A 210 19.95 -1.75 -0.06
C GLY A 210 18.61 -2.40 0.29
N ALA A 211 17.76 -2.69 -0.70
CA ALA A 211 16.51 -3.39 -0.52
C ALA A 211 16.71 -4.79 0.12
N CYS A 212 17.67 -5.56 -0.36
CA CYS A 212 17.99 -6.87 0.20
C CYS A 212 18.54 -6.78 1.63
N LEU A 213 19.42 -5.82 1.93
CA LEU A 213 20.04 -5.68 3.25
C LEU A 213 19.05 -5.29 4.34
N LEU A 214 17.99 -4.55 4.02
CA LEU A 214 16.98 -4.13 5.00
C LEU A 214 16.27 -5.30 5.70
N TYR A 215 16.25 -6.50 5.11
CA TYR A 215 15.46 -7.64 5.60
C TYR A 215 16.23 -8.96 5.68
N THR A 216 17.53 -8.94 5.51
CA THR A 216 18.42 -10.13 5.61
C THR A 216 19.32 -10.09 6.85
N SER A 217 19.26 -9.06 7.66
CA SER A 217 20.04 -8.88 8.91
C SER A 217 19.13 -9.17 10.16
#